data_5088e4929b5a163e5c26102d248928a4
#
_entry.id   5088e4929b5a163e5c26102d248928a4
#
_cell.length_a   1.000
_cell.length_b   1.000
_cell.length_c   1.000
_cell.angle_alpha   90.00
_cell.angle_beta   90.00
_cell.angle_gamma   90.00
#
_symmetry.space_group_name_H-M   'P 1'
#
loop_
_entity.id
_entity.type
_entity.pdbx_description
1 polymer ?
#
loop_
_entity_poly.entity_id
_entity_poly.type
_entity_poly.pdbx_seq_one_letter_code
_entity_poly.pdbx_strand_id
1 'polypeptide(L)'
;KIVSVEKSGTDGVSVVEIENKNGGLRFAVDANSLILDRKDGSYKTVADLTEGMEVAVVYSANSPMGMSLPPYLGSVTAVVANADADNMMVGHFGDDLTDKTNKLQLNISDETRILNMEGAKIKLSAEDVKNQDALVFYDITTRSIPAQTTPSLVLLLTQAEEAGEEMGNEPKMQAQMMVPLREAAKENGYTVKWQGKQKP
;
A
#
# COMPACT_ATOMS: atom_id res chain seq x y z
N LYS A 1 -0.41 -13.18 -10.24
CA LYS A 1 0.74 -13.41 -11.14
C LYS A 1 0.70 -12.41 -12.28
N ILE A 2 1.86 -12.01 -12.78
CA ILE A 2 1.97 -11.15 -13.97
C ILE A 2 1.55 -11.96 -15.21
N VAL A 3 0.67 -11.37 -16.00
CA VAL A 3 0.21 -11.90 -17.31
C VAL A 3 0.99 -11.23 -18.43
N SER A 4 1.14 -9.90 -18.38
CA SER A 4 1.91 -9.15 -19.38
C SER A 4 2.54 -7.89 -18.78
N VAL A 5 3.62 -7.43 -19.41
CA VAL A 5 4.27 -6.14 -19.15
C VAL A 5 4.47 -5.45 -20.48
N GLU A 6 3.76 -4.36 -20.72
CA GLU A 6 3.75 -3.65 -21.98
C GLU A 6 4.22 -2.20 -21.78
N LYS A 7 4.98 -1.68 -22.74
CA LYS A 7 5.27 -0.24 -22.76
C LYS A 7 4.00 0.52 -23.15
N SER A 8 3.66 1.53 -22.37
CA SER A 8 2.57 2.45 -22.73
C SER A 8 2.98 3.31 -23.92
N GLY A 9 2.00 3.88 -24.63
CA GLY A 9 2.26 4.93 -25.60
C GLY A 9 2.78 6.24 -24.99
N THR A 10 2.75 6.34 -23.65
CA THR A 10 3.34 7.46 -22.89
C THR A 10 4.76 7.11 -22.49
N ASP A 11 5.70 8.00 -22.78
CA ASP A 11 7.11 7.79 -22.44
C ASP A 11 7.31 7.64 -20.93
N GLY A 12 8.15 6.69 -20.53
CA GLY A 12 8.44 6.38 -19.13
C GLY A 12 7.35 5.62 -18.36
N VAL A 13 6.24 5.25 -19.04
CA VAL A 13 5.14 4.49 -18.42
C VAL A 13 5.06 3.09 -19.00
N SER A 14 4.88 2.09 -18.15
CA SER A 14 4.57 0.72 -18.54
C SER A 14 3.23 0.30 -17.94
N VAL A 15 2.52 -0.56 -18.65
CA VAL A 15 1.27 -1.17 -18.17
C VAL A 15 1.55 -2.62 -17.82
N VAL A 16 1.22 -2.98 -16.60
CA VAL A 16 1.34 -4.35 -16.10
C VAL A 16 -0.06 -4.92 -15.92
N GLU A 17 -0.27 -6.12 -16.43
CA GLU A 17 -1.48 -6.89 -16.19
C GLU A 17 -1.16 -8.06 -15.27
N ILE A 18 -1.98 -8.21 -14.24
CA ILE A 18 -1.90 -9.33 -13.30
C ILE A 18 -3.23 -10.05 -13.21
N GLU A 19 -3.16 -11.34 -12.85
CA GLU A 19 -4.34 -12.15 -12.57
C GLU A 19 -4.19 -12.93 -11.27
N ASN A 20 -5.31 -13.24 -10.64
CA ASN A 20 -5.44 -14.17 -9.54
C ASN A 20 -6.79 -14.92 -9.66
N LYS A 21 -7.08 -15.79 -8.70
CA LYS A 21 -8.35 -16.56 -8.65
C LYS A 21 -9.63 -15.71 -8.60
N ASN A 22 -9.51 -14.43 -8.27
CA ASN A 22 -10.65 -13.50 -8.12
C ASN A 22 -10.81 -12.57 -9.34
N GLY A 23 -9.89 -12.61 -10.29
CA GLY A 23 -9.92 -11.78 -11.50
C GLY A 23 -8.58 -11.15 -11.83
N GLY A 24 -8.57 -10.27 -12.83
CA GLY A 24 -7.39 -9.54 -13.29
C GLY A 24 -7.40 -8.09 -12.82
N LEU A 25 -6.24 -7.45 -12.91
CA LEU A 25 -6.05 -6.01 -12.70
C LEU A 25 -4.96 -5.53 -13.67
N ARG A 26 -5.22 -4.40 -14.33
CA ARG A 26 -4.20 -3.68 -15.11
C ARG A 26 -3.83 -2.40 -14.38
N PHE A 27 -2.56 -2.05 -14.39
CA PHE A 27 -2.11 -0.81 -13.74
C PHE A 27 -0.90 -0.21 -14.46
N ALA A 28 -0.78 1.11 -14.35
CA ALA A 28 0.37 1.82 -14.84
C ALA A 28 1.48 1.83 -13.77
N VAL A 29 2.70 1.66 -14.24
CA VAL A 29 3.94 1.82 -13.45
C VAL A 29 4.76 2.92 -14.12
N ASP A 30 5.11 3.93 -13.37
CA ASP A 30 5.89 5.09 -13.80
C ASP A 30 7.12 5.32 -12.89
N ALA A 31 7.79 6.45 -13.06
CA ALA A 31 8.96 6.80 -12.27
C ALA A 31 8.68 7.02 -10.76
N ASN A 32 7.40 7.24 -10.40
CA ASN A 32 6.98 7.45 -9.02
C ASN A 32 6.53 6.13 -8.34
N SER A 33 6.38 5.08 -9.14
CA SER A 33 5.99 3.77 -8.64
C SER A 33 7.21 3.03 -8.10
N LEU A 34 7.15 2.65 -6.82
CA LEU A 34 8.20 1.84 -6.21
C LEU A 34 8.08 0.38 -6.66
N ILE A 35 9.18 -0.22 -7.06
CA ILE A 35 9.26 -1.67 -7.29
C ILE A 35 10.27 -2.26 -6.32
N LEU A 36 9.84 -3.23 -5.53
CA LEU A 36 10.63 -3.85 -4.46
C LEU A 36 10.62 -5.36 -4.60
N ASP A 37 11.75 -6.01 -4.38
CA ASP A 37 11.81 -7.47 -4.26
C ASP A 37 11.57 -7.90 -2.81
N ARG A 38 10.61 -8.81 -2.60
CA ARG A 38 10.26 -9.34 -1.27
C ARG A 38 11.41 -10.11 -0.63
N LYS A 39 12.23 -10.81 -1.42
CA LYS A 39 13.24 -11.73 -0.91
C LYS A 39 14.43 -11.02 -0.26
N ASP A 40 14.91 -9.96 -0.90
CA ASP A 40 16.12 -9.26 -0.48
C ASP A 40 15.89 -7.78 -0.17
N GLY A 41 14.66 -7.27 -0.34
CA GLY A 41 14.30 -5.87 -0.14
C GLY A 41 15.05 -4.93 -1.10
N SER A 42 15.52 -5.43 -2.23
CA SER A 42 16.18 -4.60 -3.23
C SER A 42 15.16 -3.86 -4.08
N TYR A 43 15.52 -2.62 -4.45
CA TYR A 43 14.75 -1.86 -5.41
C TYR A 43 14.97 -2.43 -6.82
N LYS A 44 13.89 -2.54 -7.57
CA LYS A 44 13.84 -3.09 -8.92
C LYS A 44 13.30 -2.04 -9.89
N THR A 45 13.38 -2.36 -11.16
CA THR A 45 12.81 -1.59 -12.26
C THR A 45 11.70 -2.39 -12.96
N VAL A 46 10.95 -1.75 -13.83
CA VAL A 46 9.92 -2.44 -14.64
C VAL A 46 10.54 -3.55 -15.50
N ALA A 47 11.80 -3.39 -15.91
CA ALA A 47 12.50 -4.41 -16.71
C ALA A 47 12.75 -5.73 -15.95
N ASP A 48 12.71 -5.69 -14.63
CA ASP A 48 12.86 -6.87 -13.77
C ASP A 48 11.54 -7.63 -13.57
N LEU A 49 10.41 -7.04 -13.97
CA LEU A 49 9.09 -7.68 -13.90
C LEU A 49 8.90 -8.60 -15.11
N THR A 50 8.65 -9.87 -14.85
CA THR A 50 8.50 -10.88 -15.91
C THR A 50 7.16 -11.61 -15.78
N GLU A 51 6.66 -12.13 -16.90
CA GLU A 51 5.45 -12.96 -16.92
C GLU A 51 5.59 -14.16 -15.98
N GLY A 52 4.50 -14.52 -15.33
CA GLY A 52 4.44 -15.60 -14.35
C GLY A 52 4.95 -15.23 -12.95
N MET A 53 5.63 -14.09 -12.78
CA MET A 53 6.09 -13.61 -11.46
C MET A 53 4.91 -13.34 -10.53
N GLU A 54 5.02 -13.77 -9.29
CA GLU A 54 4.05 -13.41 -8.24
C GLU A 54 4.35 -12.02 -7.71
N VAL A 55 3.33 -11.17 -7.73
CA VAL A 55 3.46 -9.78 -7.27
C VAL A 55 2.29 -9.39 -6.39
N ALA A 56 2.55 -8.48 -5.45
CA ALA A 56 1.54 -7.73 -4.74
C ALA A 56 1.59 -6.28 -5.19
N VAL A 57 0.42 -5.65 -5.27
CA VAL A 57 0.28 -4.26 -5.71
C VAL A 57 -0.34 -3.46 -4.58
N VAL A 58 0.32 -2.36 -4.22
CA VAL A 58 -0.15 -1.41 -3.21
C VAL A 58 -0.61 -0.15 -3.93
N TYR A 59 -1.83 0.28 -3.65
CA TYR A 59 -2.41 1.48 -4.22
C TYR A 59 -3.34 2.15 -3.21
N SER A 60 -3.58 3.45 -3.39
CA SER A 60 -4.49 4.19 -2.52
C SER A 60 -5.93 3.70 -2.70
N ALA A 61 -6.67 3.53 -1.60
CA ALA A 61 -8.10 3.20 -1.64
C ALA A 61 -8.95 4.22 -2.41
N ASN A 62 -8.44 5.44 -2.54
CA ASN A 62 -9.08 6.53 -3.29
C ASN A 62 -8.65 6.61 -4.75
N SER A 63 -7.76 5.71 -5.22
CA SER A 63 -7.33 5.70 -6.63
C SER A 63 -8.52 5.44 -7.55
N PRO A 64 -8.72 6.29 -8.57
CA PRO A 64 -9.78 6.05 -9.55
C PRO A 64 -9.46 4.78 -10.33
N MET A 65 -10.45 3.90 -10.44
CA MET A 65 -10.33 2.65 -11.18
C MET A 65 -11.18 2.71 -12.43
N GLY A 66 -10.57 2.49 -13.59
CA GLY A 66 -11.27 2.40 -14.86
C GLY A 66 -12.17 1.16 -14.93
N MET A 67 -13.34 1.30 -15.51
CA MET A 67 -14.36 0.24 -15.64
C MET A 67 -14.09 -0.70 -16.83
N SER A 68 -12.83 -0.91 -17.20
CA SER A 68 -12.45 -1.92 -18.21
C SER A 68 -12.47 -3.33 -17.65
N LEU A 69 -12.32 -4.32 -18.48
CA LEU A 69 -12.13 -5.73 -18.11
C LEU A 69 -10.81 -6.25 -18.69
N PRO A 70 -9.80 -6.50 -17.85
CA PRO A 70 -9.75 -6.26 -16.41
C PRO A 70 -9.76 -4.76 -16.05
N PRO A 71 -10.13 -4.41 -14.79
CA PRO A 71 -10.10 -3.03 -14.32
C PRO A 71 -8.72 -2.40 -14.45
N TYR A 72 -8.65 -1.07 -14.61
CA TYR A 72 -7.40 -0.34 -14.82
C TYR A 72 -7.18 0.72 -13.74
N LEU A 73 -5.99 0.70 -13.16
CA LEU A 73 -5.46 1.73 -12.26
C LEU A 73 -4.45 2.61 -13.00
N GLY A 74 -4.66 3.92 -12.98
CA GLY A 74 -3.76 4.89 -13.63
C GLY A 74 -2.40 5.03 -12.96
N SER A 75 -2.29 4.67 -11.69
CA SER A 75 -1.03 4.65 -10.92
C SER A 75 -1.11 3.69 -9.75
N VAL A 76 0.04 3.23 -9.29
CA VAL A 76 0.19 2.41 -8.09
C VAL A 76 1.29 2.98 -7.20
N THR A 77 1.17 2.80 -5.90
CA THR A 77 2.15 3.25 -4.93
C THR A 77 3.39 2.36 -4.95
N ALA A 78 3.19 1.05 -4.90
CA ALA A 78 4.28 0.10 -4.92
C ALA A 78 3.89 -1.22 -5.59
N VAL A 79 4.87 -1.87 -6.21
CA VAL A 79 4.79 -3.24 -6.70
C VAL A 79 5.83 -4.06 -5.96
N VAL A 80 5.39 -5.12 -5.30
CA VAL A 80 6.29 -6.02 -4.58
C VAL A 80 6.42 -7.29 -5.39
N ALA A 81 7.59 -7.51 -5.95
CA ALA A 81 7.95 -8.70 -6.70
C ALA A 81 8.24 -9.88 -5.76
N ASN A 82 8.01 -11.10 -6.21
CA ASN A 82 8.16 -12.33 -5.43
C ASN A 82 7.36 -12.32 -4.12
N ALA A 83 6.23 -11.61 -4.10
CA ALA A 83 5.38 -11.49 -2.92
C ALA A 83 4.49 -12.73 -2.78
N ASP A 84 4.47 -13.27 -1.56
CA ASP A 84 3.46 -14.22 -1.11
C ASP A 84 2.36 -13.42 -0.39
N ALA A 85 1.16 -13.44 -0.93
CA ALA A 85 0.05 -12.63 -0.42
C ALA A 85 -0.39 -13.04 1.00
N ASP A 86 -0.10 -14.26 1.43
CA ASP A 86 -0.53 -14.77 2.73
C ASP A 86 0.31 -14.22 3.90
N ASN A 87 1.48 -13.65 3.61
CA ASN A 87 2.47 -13.22 4.59
C ASN A 87 2.79 -11.72 4.50
N MET A 88 1.80 -10.91 4.15
CA MET A 88 1.95 -9.46 4.08
C MET A 88 0.68 -8.73 4.52
N MET A 89 0.87 -7.54 5.06
CA MET A 89 -0.23 -6.69 5.54
C MET A 89 0.12 -5.23 5.38
N VAL A 90 -0.87 -4.42 4.99
CA VAL A 90 -0.81 -2.96 5.09
C VAL A 90 -1.57 -2.55 6.35
N GLY A 91 -0.95 -1.70 7.18
CA GLY A 91 -1.57 -1.22 8.41
C GLY A 91 -0.99 0.10 8.87
N HIS A 92 -1.71 0.75 9.80
CA HIS A 92 -1.26 1.94 10.51
C HIS A 92 -0.74 1.54 11.90
N PHE A 93 0.56 1.74 12.14
CA PHE A 93 1.20 1.32 13.39
C PHE A 93 1.37 2.52 14.33
N GLY A 94 0.70 2.48 15.48
CA GLY A 94 0.77 3.52 16.49
C GLY A 94 2.10 3.59 17.23
N ASP A 95 2.17 4.37 18.31
CA ASP A 95 3.39 4.55 19.14
C ASP A 95 3.93 3.26 19.72
N ASP A 96 3.07 2.29 19.98
CA ASP A 96 3.40 0.95 20.51
C ASP A 96 3.65 -0.09 19.39
N LEU A 97 3.77 0.35 18.15
CA LEU A 97 3.90 -0.48 16.95
C LEU A 97 2.75 -1.48 16.78
N THR A 98 1.56 -1.13 17.25
CA THR A 98 0.35 -1.93 17.10
C THR A 98 -0.59 -1.31 16.07
N ASP A 99 -1.00 -2.11 15.09
CA ASP A 99 -2.16 -1.81 14.26
C ASP A 99 -3.43 -2.31 14.97
N LYS A 100 -4.24 -1.35 15.42
CA LYS A 100 -5.49 -1.62 16.15
C LYS A 100 -6.58 -2.24 15.26
N THR A 101 -6.54 -1.95 13.96
CA THR A 101 -7.53 -2.44 13.00
C THR A 101 -7.33 -3.92 12.72
N ASN A 102 -6.10 -4.29 12.38
CA ASN A 102 -5.75 -5.68 12.09
C ASN A 102 -5.33 -6.46 13.34
N LYS A 103 -5.23 -5.79 14.49
CA LYS A 103 -4.81 -6.37 15.79
C LYS A 103 -3.47 -7.08 15.70
N LEU A 104 -2.51 -6.42 15.05
CA LEU A 104 -1.15 -6.91 14.89
C LEU A 104 -0.15 -5.95 15.54
N GLN A 105 0.75 -6.48 16.35
CA GLN A 105 1.86 -5.77 16.98
C GLN A 105 3.18 -6.22 16.36
N LEU A 106 4.04 -5.25 16.04
CA LEU A 106 5.37 -5.51 15.48
C LEU A 106 6.41 -5.55 16.59
N ASN A 107 7.22 -6.59 16.59
CA ASN A 107 8.45 -6.71 17.37
C ASN A 107 9.64 -6.49 16.43
N ILE A 108 10.06 -5.23 16.28
CA ILE A 108 11.20 -4.89 15.42
C ILE A 108 12.49 -5.43 16.04
N SER A 109 13.26 -6.15 15.25
CA SER A 109 14.56 -6.71 15.64
C SER A 109 15.69 -6.19 14.74
N ASP A 110 16.92 -6.49 15.06
CA ASP A 110 18.09 -6.15 14.24
C ASP A 110 18.07 -6.82 12.85
N GLU A 111 17.30 -7.90 12.70
CA GLU A 111 17.10 -8.60 11.43
C GLU A 111 15.98 -7.98 10.56
N THR A 112 15.15 -7.12 11.17
CA THR A 112 14.07 -6.43 10.46
C THR A 112 14.65 -5.34 9.56
N ARG A 113 14.37 -5.43 8.27
CA ARG A 113 14.74 -4.36 7.32
C ARG A 113 13.62 -3.35 7.24
N ILE A 114 13.94 -2.07 7.45
CA ILE A 114 13.00 -0.97 7.32
C ILE A 114 13.41 -0.13 6.12
N LEU A 115 12.49 0.09 5.20
CA LEU A 115 12.67 0.84 3.96
C LEU A 115 11.62 1.94 3.88
N ASN A 116 11.90 2.97 3.10
CA ASN A 116 10.94 4.01 2.75
C ASN A 116 10.73 4.06 1.22
N MET A 117 9.77 4.88 0.78
CA MET A 117 9.46 5.06 -0.64
C MET A 117 10.57 5.73 -1.44
N GLU A 118 11.51 6.41 -0.79
CA GLU A 118 12.55 7.21 -1.45
C GLU A 118 13.84 6.43 -1.73
N GLY A 119 13.92 5.20 -1.26
CA GLY A 119 15.14 4.41 -1.35
C GLY A 119 16.09 4.61 -0.18
N ALA A 120 16.75 3.52 0.20
CA ALA A 120 17.53 3.37 1.42
C ALA A 120 18.81 4.20 1.46
N LYS A 121 18.71 5.52 1.55
CA LYS A 121 19.87 6.38 1.87
C LYS A 121 20.06 6.60 3.36
N ILE A 122 19.06 6.31 4.18
CA ILE A 122 19.05 6.54 5.63
C ILE A 122 18.76 5.22 6.33
N LYS A 123 19.50 4.90 7.39
CA LYS A 123 19.22 3.76 8.23
C LYS A 123 17.98 4.08 9.09
N LEU A 124 16.86 3.48 8.76
CA LEU A 124 15.62 3.59 9.50
C LEU A 124 15.61 2.65 10.71
N SER A 125 14.87 3.02 11.73
CA SER A 125 14.74 2.33 13.01
C SER A 125 13.27 2.06 13.36
N ALA A 126 13.01 1.39 14.47
CA ALA A 126 11.64 1.17 14.95
C ALA A 126 10.89 2.47 15.27
N GLU A 127 11.62 3.55 15.63
CA GLU A 127 11.00 4.86 15.88
C GLU A 127 10.37 5.46 14.63
N ASP A 128 10.98 5.21 13.46
CA ASP A 128 10.49 5.71 12.18
C ASP A 128 9.21 5.01 11.71
N VAL A 129 8.89 3.85 12.29
CA VAL A 129 7.65 3.10 12.00
C VAL A 129 6.46 3.61 12.82
N LYS A 130 6.71 4.32 13.92
CA LYS A 130 5.66 4.81 14.81
C LYS A 130 4.78 5.85 14.13
N ASN A 131 3.48 5.69 14.30
CA ASN A 131 2.44 6.55 13.71
C ASN A 131 2.51 6.65 12.18
N GLN A 132 2.98 5.57 11.52
CA GLN A 132 3.13 5.51 10.07
C GLN A 132 2.28 4.39 9.47
N ASP A 133 1.88 4.60 8.22
CA ASP A 133 1.33 3.55 7.38
C ASP A 133 2.48 2.75 6.79
N ALA A 134 2.42 1.43 6.95
CA ALA A 134 3.46 0.55 6.48
C ALA A 134 2.92 -0.72 5.83
N LEU A 135 3.63 -1.19 4.82
CA LEU A 135 3.50 -2.54 4.29
C LEU A 135 4.50 -3.44 5.02
N VAL A 136 3.99 -4.47 5.67
CA VAL A 136 4.76 -5.35 6.54
C VAL A 136 4.77 -6.75 5.98
N PHE A 137 5.96 -7.37 5.95
CA PHE A 137 6.15 -8.76 5.56
C PHE A 137 6.61 -9.57 6.77
N TYR A 138 5.93 -10.67 7.03
CA TYR A 138 6.19 -11.55 8.18
C TYR A 138 5.94 -13.00 7.81
N ASP A 139 6.53 -13.94 8.54
CA ASP A 139 6.36 -15.37 8.29
C ASP A 139 5.39 -16.01 9.27
N ILE A 140 5.44 -15.63 10.53
CA ILE A 140 4.65 -16.20 11.62
C ILE A 140 4.08 -15.12 12.52
N THR A 141 2.91 -15.39 13.08
CA THR A 141 2.31 -14.59 14.14
C THR A 141 2.00 -15.45 15.37
N THR A 142 2.01 -14.83 16.55
CA THR A 142 1.47 -15.45 17.75
C THR A 142 -0.05 -15.56 17.68
N ARG A 143 -0.63 -16.40 18.57
CA ARG A 143 -2.10 -16.52 18.71
C ARG A 143 -2.67 -15.58 19.79
N SER A 144 -1.90 -14.60 20.25
CA SER A 144 -2.35 -13.56 21.20
C SER A 144 -3.28 -12.53 20.54
N ILE A 145 -3.89 -11.67 21.34
CA ILE A 145 -4.66 -10.51 20.87
C ILE A 145 -4.11 -9.28 21.62
N PRO A 146 -3.42 -8.34 20.92
CA PRO A 146 -3.05 -8.41 19.51
C PRO A 146 -2.10 -9.59 19.21
N ALA A 147 -2.15 -10.09 17.98
CA ALA A 147 -1.15 -11.02 17.48
C ALA A 147 0.19 -10.31 17.39
N GLN A 148 1.29 -11.00 17.61
CA GLN A 148 2.63 -10.43 17.56
C GLN A 148 3.45 -11.10 16.46
N THR A 149 4.27 -10.33 15.79
CA THR A 149 5.18 -10.82 14.77
C THR A 149 6.50 -10.06 14.77
N THR A 150 7.58 -10.74 14.37
CA THR A 150 8.84 -10.09 14.01
C THR A 150 8.91 -10.03 12.50
N PRO A 151 8.69 -8.85 11.89
CA PRO A 151 8.68 -8.72 10.45
C PRO A 151 10.09 -8.88 9.87
N SER A 152 10.18 -9.49 8.70
CA SER A 152 11.42 -9.54 7.93
C SER A 152 11.69 -8.24 7.18
N LEU A 153 10.60 -7.57 6.74
CA LEU A 153 10.67 -6.31 6.00
C LEU A 153 9.49 -5.42 6.38
N VAL A 154 9.76 -4.14 6.56
CA VAL A 154 8.77 -3.07 6.75
C VAL A 154 9.05 -1.99 5.71
N LEU A 155 8.06 -1.68 4.87
CA LEU A 155 8.12 -0.57 3.92
C LEU A 155 7.18 0.53 4.40
N LEU A 156 7.74 1.69 4.77
CA LEU A 156 6.98 2.87 5.10
C LEU A 156 6.32 3.43 3.83
N LEU A 157 5.01 3.63 3.87
CA LEU A 157 4.22 4.13 2.73
C LEU A 157 4.06 5.65 2.74
N THR A 158 4.43 6.29 3.83
CA THR A 158 4.44 7.75 3.96
C THR A 158 5.77 8.28 3.44
N GLN A 159 5.71 9.32 2.60
CA GLN A 159 6.92 10.08 2.27
C GLN A 159 7.37 10.80 3.54
N ALA A 160 8.66 10.78 3.84
CA ALA A 160 9.21 11.60 4.90
C ALA A 160 8.88 13.07 4.57
N GLU A 161 8.07 13.72 5.40
CA GLU A 161 7.94 15.17 5.34
C GLU A 161 9.34 15.72 5.59
N GLU A 162 9.93 16.37 4.58
CA GLU A 162 11.16 17.14 4.77
C GLU A 162 10.91 18.10 5.94
N ALA A 163 11.73 18.01 6.98
CA ALA A 163 11.75 18.98 8.07
C ALA A 163 12.21 20.33 7.50
N GLY A 164 11.29 21.08 6.94
CA GLY A 164 11.45 22.38 6.31
C GLY A 164 10.30 23.28 6.68
N GLU A 165 10.57 24.13 7.69
CA GLU A 165 10.00 25.44 7.97
C GLU A 165 8.46 25.59 8.02
N GLU A 166 7.98 25.88 9.20
CA GLU A 166 6.66 26.44 9.48
C GLU A 166 6.32 27.59 8.54
N MET A 167 5.36 27.37 7.65
CA MET A 167 4.49 28.44 7.15
C MET A 167 3.12 27.88 6.78
N GLY A 168 2.11 28.25 7.61
CA GLY A 168 0.75 28.49 7.12
C GLY A 168 -0.14 27.29 6.88
N ASN A 169 -0.81 26.89 7.91
CA ASN A 169 -2.22 26.45 7.97
C ASN A 169 -2.86 26.02 6.63
N GLU A 170 -2.69 24.75 6.21
CA GLU A 170 -3.63 24.05 5.34
C GLU A 170 -3.93 22.65 5.86
N PRO A 171 -5.14 22.12 5.66
CA PRO A 171 -5.62 20.94 6.39
C PRO A 171 -4.90 19.68 5.92
N LYS A 172 -4.32 18.96 6.88
CA LYS A 172 -3.74 17.62 6.73
C LYS A 172 -4.71 16.71 5.99
N MET A 173 -4.32 16.18 4.82
CA MET A 173 -4.99 15.04 4.22
C MET A 173 -4.70 13.81 5.07
N GLN A 174 -5.66 13.44 5.90
CA GLN A 174 -5.68 12.16 6.58
C GLN A 174 -5.95 11.08 5.54
N ALA A 175 -5.12 10.03 5.52
CA ALA A 175 -5.44 8.78 4.85
C ALA A 175 -6.71 8.21 5.49
N GLN A 176 -7.86 8.48 4.90
CA GLN A 176 -9.14 7.96 5.39
C GLN A 176 -9.32 6.53 4.87
N MET A 177 -9.26 5.56 5.77
CA MET A 177 -9.90 4.28 5.59
C MET A 177 -11.36 4.50 5.18
N MET A 178 -11.88 3.69 4.25
CA MET A 178 -13.28 3.70 3.83
C MET A 178 -14.21 3.53 5.04
N VAL A 179 -14.63 4.63 5.63
CA VAL A 179 -15.82 4.66 6.49
C VAL A 179 -17.04 4.62 5.56
N PRO A 180 -18.02 3.73 5.77
CA PRO A 180 -19.23 3.72 4.97
C PRO A 180 -19.86 5.11 4.93
N LEU A 181 -20.24 5.58 3.76
CA LEU A 181 -20.72 6.97 3.50
C LEU A 181 -21.81 7.44 4.50
N ARG A 182 -22.54 6.51 5.11
CA ARG A 182 -23.56 6.78 6.13
C ARG A 182 -22.98 7.19 7.48
N GLU A 183 -21.81 6.71 7.87
CA GLU A 183 -21.20 7.07 9.16
C GLU A 183 -20.49 8.42 9.06
N ALA A 184 -19.76 8.66 7.98
CA ALA A 184 -19.11 9.95 7.71
C ALA A 184 -20.12 11.09 7.59
N ALA A 185 -21.32 10.84 7.01
CA ALA A 185 -22.37 11.84 6.93
C ALA A 185 -23.00 12.17 8.30
N LYS A 186 -23.11 11.20 9.21
CA LYS A 186 -23.65 11.40 10.57
C LYS A 186 -22.73 12.24 11.45
N GLU A 187 -21.44 12.03 11.39
CA GLU A 187 -20.46 12.79 12.17
C GLU A 187 -20.39 14.27 11.75
N ASN A 188 -20.71 14.59 10.50
CA ASN A 188 -20.75 15.96 9.98
C ASN A 188 -22.16 16.56 9.93
N GLY A 189 -23.15 15.96 10.57
CA GLY A 189 -24.51 16.50 10.69
C GLY A 189 -25.37 16.43 9.43
N TYR A 190 -24.97 15.63 8.43
CA TYR A 190 -25.73 15.45 7.20
C TYR A 190 -26.61 14.19 7.23
N THR A 191 -27.83 14.29 6.72
CA THR A 191 -28.74 13.16 6.57
C THR A 191 -28.76 12.72 5.09
N VAL A 192 -28.26 11.50 4.80
CA VAL A 192 -28.31 10.94 3.45
C VAL A 192 -29.67 10.26 3.24
N LYS A 193 -30.54 10.84 2.41
CA LYS A 193 -31.78 10.21 1.95
C LYS A 193 -31.59 9.63 0.55
N TRP A 194 -31.79 8.33 0.41
CA TRP A 194 -31.83 7.66 -0.89
C TRP A 194 -33.19 7.90 -1.54
N GLN A 195 -33.25 8.63 -2.65
CA GLN A 195 -34.42 8.62 -3.51
C GLN A 195 -34.21 7.57 -4.60
N GLY A 196 -34.78 6.39 -4.36
CA GLY A 196 -34.84 5.35 -5.40
C GLY A 196 -35.62 5.87 -6.61
N LYS A 197 -35.06 5.70 -7.81
CA LYS A 197 -35.82 5.92 -9.04
C LYS A 197 -37.02 4.98 -9.03
N GLN A 198 -38.22 5.53 -8.99
CA GLN A 198 -39.43 4.78 -9.37
C GLN A 198 -39.29 4.43 -10.86
N LYS A 199 -39.37 3.15 -11.18
CA LYS A 199 -39.57 2.68 -12.55
C LYS A 199 -40.95 3.10 -13.04
N PRO A 200 -41.09 3.49 -14.31
CA PRO A 200 -42.39 3.71 -14.92
C PRO A 200 -43.19 2.43 -15.07
#